data_79f6c32ccfa05947173e33d7ffb6fddb
#
_entry.id   79f6c32ccfa05947173e33d7ffb6fddb
#
_cell.length_a   1.000
_cell.length_b   1.000
_cell.length_c   1.000
_cell.angle_alpha   90.00
_cell.angle_beta   90.00
_cell.angle_gamma   90.00
#
_symmetry.space_group_name_H-M   'P 1'
#
loop_
_entity.id
_entity.type
_entity.pdbx_description
1 polymer ?
#
loop_
_entity_poly.entity_id
_entity_poly.type
_entity_poly.pdbx_seq_one_letter_code
_entity_poly.pdbx_strand_id
1 'polypeptide(L)'
;MLHRLRLIFALVFSFCLCLPVFAEEVSFEAHTPTIVGEGEPFRIEFTLNTKPDLFNPPASFGGFDILAGPSTAEGRSVQIINGKVTQSVSITYTYVLQGNKIGKFTIPGAVARVDGKTY
;
A
#
# COMPACT_ATOMS: atom_id res chain seq x y z
N MET A 1 -1.56 -46.68 -29.37
CA MET A 1 -0.29 -45.97 -29.14
C MET A 1 -0.40 -44.48 -29.41
N LEU A 2 -0.95 -44.03 -30.50
CA LEU A 2 -1.10 -42.60 -30.82
C LEU A 2 -1.98 -41.85 -29.83
N HIS A 3 -2.99 -42.48 -29.25
CA HIS A 3 -3.88 -41.87 -28.28
C HIS A 3 -3.20 -41.57 -26.94
N ARG A 4 -2.24 -42.38 -26.51
CA ARG A 4 -1.46 -42.14 -25.28
C ARG A 4 -0.51 -40.97 -25.42
N LEU A 5 0.09 -40.80 -26.56
CA LEU A 5 0.97 -39.68 -26.87
C LEU A 5 0.21 -38.36 -26.85
N ARG A 6 -1.01 -38.33 -27.40
CA ARG A 6 -1.86 -37.12 -27.37
C ARG A 6 -2.28 -36.75 -25.97
N LEU A 7 -2.62 -37.73 -25.14
CA LEU A 7 -2.99 -37.45 -23.71
C LEU A 7 -1.82 -36.89 -22.92
N ILE A 8 -0.61 -37.42 -23.10
CA ILE A 8 0.58 -36.90 -22.42
C ILE A 8 0.88 -35.47 -22.87
N PHE A 9 0.74 -35.18 -24.16
CA PHE A 9 0.97 -33.84 -24.69
C PHE A 9 -0.06 -32.83 -24.17
N ALA A 10 -1.31 -33.21 -24.05
CA ALA A 10 -2.36 -32.37 -23.47
C ALA A 10 -2.12 -32.09 -21.98
N LEU A 11 -1.63 -33.06 -21.22
CA LEU A 11 -1.27 -32.89 -19.82
C LEU A 11 -0.12 -31.89 -19.63
N VAL A 12 0.92 -31.96 -20.43
CA VAL A 12 2.05 -31.04 -20.41
C VAL A 12 1.60 -29.62 -20.76
N PHE A 13 0.75 -29.46 -21.74
CA PHE A 13 0.19 -28.17 -22.12
C PHE A 13 -0.66 -27.57 -21.02
N SER A 14 -1.50 -28.36 -20.37
CA SER A 14 -2.31 -27.92 -19.22
C SER A 14 -1.44 -27.47 -18.05
N PHE A 15 -0.33 -28.15 -17.79
CA PHE A 15 0.62 -27.76 -16.75
C PHE A 15 1.25 -26.40 -17.03
N CYS A 16 1.61 -26.10 -18.28
CA CYS A 16 2.15 -24.80 -18.65
C CYS A 16 1.16 -23.65 -18.45
N LEU A 17 -0.15 -23.90 -18.59
CA LEU A 17 -1.19 -22.89 -18.35
C LEU A 17 -1.41 -22.58 -16.87
N CYS A 18 -0.97 -23.46 -15.98
CA CYS A 18 -1.10 -23.30 -14.54
C CYS A 18 0.09 -22.58 -13.89
N LEU A 19 1.03 -22.04 -14.67
CA LEU A 19 2.15 -21.26 -14.15
C LEU A 19 1.62 -20.02 -13.44
N PRO A 20 2.04 -19.78 -12.19
CA PRO A 20 1.58 -18.61 -11.45
C PRO A 20 2.06 -17.33 -12.11
N VAL A 21 1.16 -16.39 -12.30
CA VAL A 21 1.50 -15.02 -12.68
C VAL A 21 1.81 -14.27 -11.41
N PHE A 22 3.05 -13.78 -11.27
CA PHE A 22 3.43 -12.95 -10.14
C PHE A 22 2.90 -11.54 -10.36
N ALA A 23 1.82 -11.21 -9.64
CA ALA A 23 1.38 -9.82 -9.49
C ALA A 23 2.06 -9.25 -8.26
N GLU A 24 2.51 -7.99 -8.33
CA GLU A 24 3.01 -7.28 -7.15
C GLU A 24 1.90 -7.15 -6.12
N GLU A 25 2.22 -7.51 -4.88
CA GLU A 25 1.29 -7.30 -3.77
C GLU A 25 1.15 -5.81 -3.48
N VAL A 26 -0.07 -5.37 -3.23
CA VAL A 26 -0.33 -4.02 -2.75
C VAL A 26 0.13 -3.92 -1.30
N SER A 27 1.01 -2.97 -1.02
CA SER A 27 1.47 -2.64 0.31
C SER A 27 0.87 -1.31 0.74
N PHE A 28 0.24 -1.30 1.89
CA PHE A 28 -0.35 -0.11 2.50
C PHE A 28 0.10 -0.03 3.94
N GLU A 29 0.90 0.99 4.26
CA GLU A 29 1.55 1.16 5.56
C GLU A 29 1.23 2.52 6.15
N ALA A 30 1.06 2.56 7.47
CA ALA A 30 0.94 3.79 8.23
C ALA A 30 2.17 3.99 9.11
N HIS A 31 2.72 5.19 9.08
CA HIS A 31 3.86 5.58 9.90
C HIS A 31 3.48 6.76 10.78
N THR A 32 3.61 6.56 12.08
CA THR A 32 3.36 7.60 13.07
C THR A 32 4.31 7.42 14.26
N PRO A 33 4.72 8.51 14.94
CA PRO A 33 5.42 8.38 16.21
C PRO A 33 4.55 7.65 17.24
N THR A 34 5.17 6.83 18.08
CA THR A 34 4.46 6.15 19.19
C THR A 34 4.32 7.05 20.44
N ILE A 35 5.19 8.04 20.55
CA ILE A 35 5.21 9.01 21.65
C ILE A 35 5.37 10.39 21.05
N VAL A 36 4.50 11.30 21.44
CA VAL A 36 4.55 12.70 21.03
C VAL A 36 4.40 13.60 22.25
N GLY A 37 5.07 14.76 22.22
CA GLY A 37 4.95 15.76 23.27
C GLY A 37 3.60 16.48 23.20
N GLU A 38 3.09 16.90 24.36
CA GLU A 38 1.89 17.72 24.43
C GLU A 38 2.10 19.04 23.70
N GLY A 39 1.18 19.38 22.80
CA GLY A 39 1.28 20.59 22.00
C GLY A 39 2.32 20.57 20.88
N GLU A 40 3.07 19.49 20.74
CA GLU A 40 4.04 19.34 19.65
C GLU A 40 3.37 18.76 18.39
N PRO A 41 3.53 19.41 17.23
CA PRO A 41 3.04 18.84 15.98
C PRO A 41 3.81 17.58 15.61
N PHE A 42 3.11 16.61 15.05
CA PHE A 42 3.71 15.40 14.51
C PHE A 42 3.02 15.01 13.18
N ARG A 43 3.69 14.16 12.43
CA ARG A 43 3.17 13.69 11.14
C ARG A 43 2.70 12.26 11.23
N ILE A 44 1.58 11.99 10.57
CA ILE A 44 1.16 10.64 10.24
C ILE A 44 1.20 10.48 8.71
N GLU A 45 1.80 9.41 8.24
CA GLU A 45 1.98 9.15 6.82
C GLU A 45 1.36 7.81 6.46
N PHE A 46 0.60 7.80 5.36
CA PHE A 46 0.04 6.59 4.77
C PHE A 46 0.67 6.39 3.41
N THR A 47 1.37 5.28 3.23
CA THR A 47 2.14 5.01 2.01
C THR A 47 1.63 3.75 1.31
N LEU A 48 1.34 3.89 0.01
CA LEU A 48 1.01 2.78 -0.88
C LEU A 48 2.11 2.60 -1.92
N ASN A 49 2.33 1.37 -2.33
CA ASN A 49 3.26 1.03 -3.41
C ASN A 49 2.62 1.09 -4.80
N THR A 50 1.41 1.56 -4.90
CA THR A 50 0.68 1.76 -6.15
C THR A 50 -0.30 2.92 -6.01
N LYS A 51 -0.74 3.48 -7.14
CA LYS A 51 -1.74 4.53 -7.12
C LYS A 51 -3.12 3.92 -6.82
N PRO A 52 -3.80 4.34 -5.73
CA PRO A 52 -5.12 3.82 -5.41
C PRO A 52 -6.20 4.47 -6.30
N ASP A 53 -7.30 3.75 -6.48
CA ASP A 53 -8.51 4.30 -7.11
C ASP A 53 -9.22 5.25 -6.14
N LEU A 54 -9.14 4.91 -4.84
CA LEU A 54 -9.75 5.69 -3.77
C LEU A 54 -8.89 5.58 -2.51
N PHE A 55 -8.66 6.69 -1.84
CA PHE A 55 -8.07 6.76 -0.51
C PHE A 55 -9.03 7.44 0.45
N ASN A 56 -9.43 6.74 1.50
CA ASN A 56 -10.22 7.29 2.59
C ASN A 56 -9.33 7.44 3.83
N PRO A 57 -9.19 8.65 4.36
CA PRO A 57 -8.48 8.84 5.62
C PRO A 57 -9.24 8.16 6.77
N PRO A 58 -8.60 8.02 7.95
CA PRO A 58 -9.31 7.55 9.13
C PRO A 58 -10.57 8.37 9.42
N ALA A 59 -11.60 7.72 9.95
CA ALA A 59 -12.85 8.39 10.28
C ALA A 59 -12.64 9.47 11.36
N SER A 60 -11.63 9.31 12.20
CA SER A 60 -11.20 10.30 13.18
C SER A 60 -9.70 10.17 13.40
N PHE A 61 -9.08 11.22 13.94
CA PHE A 61 -7.66 11.18 14.32
C PHE A 61 -7.48 11.04 15.83
N GLY A 62 -8.36 10.28 16.48
CA GLY A 62 -8.17 9.86 17.86
C GLY A 62 -8.20 11.01 18.88
N GLY A 63 -8.82 12.14 18.57
CA GLY A 63 -8.82 13.32 19.42
C GLY A 63 -7.68 14.29 19.17
N PHE A 64 -6.79 13.99 18.23
CA PHE A 64 -5.78 14.96 17.78
C PHE A 64 -6.39 15.99 16.84
N ASP A 65 -5.90 17.22 16.92
CA ASP A 65 -6.29 18.27 15.98
C ASP A 65 -5.50 18.15 14.68
N ILE A 66 -6.19 18.32 13.57
CA ILE A 66 -5.56 18.34 12.25
C ILE A 66 -5.08 19.75 11.97
N LEU A 67 -3.76 19.93 11.89
CA LEU A 67 -3.18 21.23 11.55
C LEU A 67 -3.05 21.42 10.05
N ALA A 68 -2.77 20.37 9.31
CA ALA A 68 -2.61 20.42 7.88
C ALA A 68 -2.83 19.01 7.26
N GLY A 69 -3.14 18.98 5.97
CA GLY A 69 -3.26 17.78 5.20
C GLY A 69 -4.68 17.52 4.65
N PRO A 70 -4.80 16.51 3.76
CA PRO A 70 -3.71 15.67 3.30
C PRO A 70 -2.78 16.36 2.33
N SER A 71 -1.48 16.11 2.46
CA SER A 71 -0.50 16.40 1.43
C SER A 71 -0.16 15.10 0.71
N THR A 72 -0.17 15.11 -0.60
CA THR A 72 0.11 13.93 -1.41
C THR A 72 1.47 14.06 -2.08
N ALA A 73 2.32 13.06 -1.90
CA ALA A 73 3.60 12.96 -2.57
C ALA A 73 3.65 11.68 -3.39
N GLU A 74 4.11 11.77 -4.62
CA GLU A 74 4.32 10.62 -5.50
C GLU A 74 5.81 10.42 -5.71
N GLY A 75 6.31 9.22 -5.37
CA GLY A 75 7.67 8.79 -5.64
C GLY A 75 7.69 7.76 -6.76
N ARG A 76 8.69 7.88 -7.63
CA ARG A 76 8.95 6.89 -8.68
C ARG A 76 10.41 6.50 -8.63
N SER A 77 10.67 5.20 -8.70
CA SER A 77 12.02 4.68 -8.82
C SER A 77 12.12 3.71 -9.98
N VAL A 78 13.25 3.75 -10.66
CA VAL A 78 13.58 2.85 -11.76
C VAL A 78 14.85 2.12 -11.37
N GLN A 79 14.80 0.78 -11.42
CA GLN A 79 15.95 -0.06 -11.17
C GLN A 79 16.24 -0.91 -12.41
N ILE A 80 17.52 -1.00 -12.76
CA ILE A 80 17.99 -1.86 -13.83
C ILE A 80 18.86 -2.94 -13.19
N ILE A 81 18.37 -4.18 -13.19
CA ILE A 81 19.08 -5.34 -12.65
C ILE A 81 19.15 -6.41 -13.75
N ASN A 82 20.34 -6.82 -14.11
CA ASN A 82 20.58 -7.83 -15.16
C ASN A 82 19.86 -7.52 -16.48
N GLY A 83 19.85 -6.27 -16.91
CA GLY A 83 19.17 -5.84 -18.13
C GLY A 83 17.65 -5.73 -18.02
N LYS A 84 17.06 -6.02 -16.87
CA LYS A 84 15.63 -5.82 -16.62
C LYS A 84 15.38 -4.47 -15.97
N VAL A 85 14.44 -3.72 -16.51
CA VAL A 85 13.99 -2.45 -15.95
C VAL A 85 12.80 -2.72 -15.05
N THR A 86 12.93 -2.37 -13.78
CA THR A 86 11.84 -2.44 -12.80
C THR A 86 11.47 -1.02 -12.39
N GLN A 87 10.20 -0.68 -12.52
CA GLN A 87 9.65 0.59 -12.06
C GLN A 87 8.83 0.35 -10.81
N SER A 88 9.02 1.21 -9.82
CA SER A 88 8.18 1.23 -8.62
C SER A 88 7.59 2.62 -8.42
N VAL A 89 6.36 2.65 -7.91
CA VAL A 89 5.61 3.86 -7.60
C VAL A 89 5.24 3.81 -6.12
N SER A 90 5.37 4.95 -5.44
CA SER A 90 4.87 5.10 -4.08
C SER A 90 4.02 6.36 -3.98
N ILE A 91 2.89 6.27 -3.31
CA ILE A 91 2.02 7.40 -3.02
C ILE A 91 1.95 7.53 -1.50
N THR A 92 2.27 8.71 -1.00
CA THR A 92 2.25 9.00 0.43
C THR A 92 1.28 10.14 0.72
N TYR A 93 0.36 9.88 1.65
CA TYR A 93 -0.58 10.88 2.17
C TYR A 93 -0.11 11.27 3.57
N THR A 94 0.12 12.55 3.77
CA THR A 94 0.67 13.08 5.02
C THR A 94 -0.30 14.04 5.68
N TYR A 95 -0.52 13.83 6.96
CA TYR A 95 -1.28 14.74 7.84
C TYR A 95 -0.37 15.25 8.95
N VAL A 96 -0.54 16.51 9.32
CA VAL A 96 0.12 17.10 10.50
C VAL A 96 -0.92 17.24 11.60
N LEU A 97 -0.65 16.61 12.72
CA LEU A 97 -1.56 16.55 13.87
C LEU A 97 -0.91 17.18 15.09
N GLN A 98 -1.74 17.59 16.03
CA GLN A 98 -1.29 18.12 17.32
C GLN A 98 -2.21 17.62 18.42
N GLY A 99 -1.61 17.16 19.52
CA GLY A 99 -2.34 16.71 20.71
C GLY A 99 -2.41 17.80 21.75
N ASN A 100 -3.59 17.99 22.33
CA ASN A 100 -3.85 18.97 23.36
C ASN A 100 -4.07 18.36 24.76
N LYS A 101 -4.02 17.03 24.86
CA LYS A 101 -4.28 16.29 26.09
C LYS A 101 -3.24 15.21 26.30
N ILE A 102 -2.92 14.95 27.56
CA ILE A 102 -2.06 13.84 27.95
C ILE A 102 -2.90 12.56 27.99
N GLY A 103 -2.38 11.46 27.49
CA GLY A 103 -3.03 10.15 27.53
C GLY A 103 -2.59 9.24 26.41
N LYS A 104 -3.30 8.13 26.29
CA LYS A 104 -3.15 7.17 25.18
C LYS A 104 -4.29 7.38 24.20
N PHE A 105 -3.95 7.55 22.93
CA PHE A 105 -4.92 7.77 21.87
C PHE A 105 -4.72 6.74 20.78
N THR A 106 -5.82 6.29 20.21
CA THR A 106 -5.81 5.34 19.08
C THR A 106 -6.39 6.03 17.86
N ILE A 107 -5.64 5.98 16.76
CA ILE A 107 -6.09 6.48 15.47
C ILE A 107 -6.58 5.27 14.67
N PRO A 108 -7.85 5.28 14.18
CA PRO A 108 -8.35 4.21 13.34
C PRO A 108 -7.56 4.12 12.03
N GLY A 109 -7.57 2.95 11.40
CA GLY A 109 -6.91 2.75 10.11
C GLY A 109 -7.55 3.53 8.98
N ALA A 110 -6.74 3.96 8.03
CA ALA A 110 -7.20 4.46 6.75
C ALA A 110 -7.58 3.30 5.83
N VAL A 111 -8.30 3.59 4.77
CA VAL A 111 -8.73 2.60 3.79
C VAL A 111 -8.33 3.05 2.40
N ALA A 112 -7.74 2.15 1.63
CA ALA A 112 -7.43 2.37 0.23
C ALA A 112 -8.10 1.30 -0.62
N ARG A 113 -8.55 1.66 -1.82
CA ARG A 113 -9.07 0.72 -2.81
C ARG A 113 -8.17 0.71 -4.03
N VAL A 114 -7.75 -0.48 -4.41
CA VAL A 114 -6.92 -0.70 -5.59
C VAL A 114 -7.52 -1.87 -6.37
N ASP A 115 -7.88 -1.64 -7.63
CA ASP A 115 -8.47 -2.64 -8.52
C ASP A 115 -9.66 -3.39 -7.90
N GLY A 116 -10.52 -2.65 -7.20
CA GLY A 116 -11.72 -3.19 -6.55
C GLY A 116 -11.48 -3.89 -5.22
N LYS A 117 -10.23 -4.02 -4.76
CA LYS A 117 -9.89 -4.57 -3.45
C LYS A 117 -9.68 -3.46 -2.42
N THR A 118 -10.07 -3.74 -1.18
CA THR A 118 -9.93 -2.83 -0.04
C THR A 118 -8.73 -3.23 0.83
N TYR A 119 -7.93 -2.24 1.22
CA TYR A 119 -6.75 -2.40 2.07
C TYR A 119 -6.82 -1.50 3.29
#